data_0a41ca447917e29bacc83e43a9eca499
#
_entry.id   0a41ca447917e29bacc83e43a9eca499
#
_cell.length_a   1.000
_cell.length_b   1.000
_cell.length_c   1.000
_cell.angle_alpha   90.00
_cell.angle_beta   90.00
_cell.angle_gamma   90.00
#
_symmetry.space_group_name_H-M   'P 1'
#
loop_
_entity.id
_entity.type
_entity.pdbx_description
1 polymer ?
#
loop_
_entity_poly.entity_id
_entity_poly.type
_entity_poly.pdbx_seq_one_letter_code
_entity_poly.pdbx_strand_id
1 'polypeptide(L)'
;MLEKYNNWTKEFMESWKELDWQRTLKTLDKEVKYYENPIDEPCKTFEDVVGLWSVVGDNQKDIDYKFEIVSYNENTCIINWQMTRTMTANNIRQEIDGIFQVSVNDEGKCTYFKQWRFAR
;
A
#
# COMPACT_ATOMS: atom_id res chain seq x y z
N MET A 1 -4.12 -4.53 19.18
CA MET A 1 -4.19 -3.31 18.38
C MET A 1 -2.97 -3.17 17.47
N LEU A 2 -1.78 -3.13 18.01
CA LEU A 2 -0.55 -3.08 17.21
C LEU A 2 -0.44 -4.27 16.27
N GLU A 3 -0.77 -5.46 16.76
CA GLU A 3 -0.71 -6.69 16.00
C GLU A 3 -1.58 -6.63 14.73
N LYS A 4 -2.77 -6.06 14.84
CA LYS A 4 -3.68 -5.88 13.70
C LYS A 4 -3.03 -5.06 12.59
N TYR A 5 -2.41 -3.93 12.97
CA TYR A 5 -1.75 -3.06 12.00
C TYR A 5 -0.48 -3.69 11.44
N ASN A 6 0.27 -4.38 12.27
CA ASN A 6 1.48 -5.04 11.83
C ASN A 6 1.17 -6.16 10.81
N ASN A 7 0.15 -6.95 11.11
CA ASN A 7 -0.29 -8.03 10.21
C ASN A 7 -0.82 -7.48 8.89
N TRP A 8 -1.62 -6.42 8.93
CA TRP A 8 -2.13 -5.80 7.72
C TRP A 8 -1.00 -5.27 6.84
N THR A 9 -0.07 -4.52 7.44
CA THR A 9 1.03 -3.92 6.69
C THR A 9 1.92 -4.97 6.05
N LYS A 10 2.23 -6.02 6.80
CA LYS A 10 3.05 -7.12 6.29
C LYS A 10 2.38 -7.80 5.11
N GLU A 11 1.11 -8.09 5.19
CA GLU A 11 0.38 -8.75 4.11
C GLU A 11 0.28 -7.84 2.87
N PHE A 12 0.01 -6.56 3.08
CA PHE A 12 -0.06 -5.58 2.00
C PHE A 12 1.29 -5.47 1.27
N MET A 13 2.38 -5.28 2.01
CA MET A 13 3.71 -5.11 1.43
C MET A 13 4.23 -6.41 0.81
N GLU A 14 4.00 -7.55 1.44
CA GLU A 14 4.45 -8.85 0.92
C GLU A 14 3.73 -9.20 -0.38
N SER A 15 2.43 -8.96 -0.45
CA SER A 15 1.68 -9.20 -1.69
C SER A 15 2.16 -8.30 -2.82
N TRP A 16 2.53 -7.06 -2.52
CA TRP A 16 3.12 -6.14 -3.48
C TRP A 16 4.47 -6.66 -3.97
N LYS A 17 5.34 -7.05 -3.04
CA LYS A 17 6.65 -7.62 -3.37
C LYS A 17 6.54 -8.81 -4.31
N GLU A 18 5.56 -9.67 -4.09
CA GLU A 18 5.33 -10.86 -4.91
C GLU A 18 4.56 -10.56 -6.20
N LEU A 19 4.19 -9.30 -6.42
CA LEU A 19 3.42 -8.86 -7.59
C LEU A 19 2.08 -9.58 -7.72
N ASP A 20 1.50 -9.95 -6.58
CA ASP A 20 0.21 -10.62 -6.49
C ASP A 20 -0.86 -9.58 -6.16
N TRP A 21 -1.29 -8.84 -7.17
CA TRP A 21 -2.22 -7.72 -6.98
C TRP A 21 -3.59 -8.16 -6.45
N GLN A 22 -4.02 -9.36 -6.79
CA GLN A 22 -5.30 -9.88 -6.28
C GLN A 22 -5.22 -10.10 -4.77
N ARG A 23 -4.08 -10.60 -4.29
CA ARG A 23 -3.81 -10.74 -2.86
C ARG A 23 -3.75 -9.38 -2.18
N THR A 24 -3.14 -8.39 -2.83
CA THR A 24 -3.10 -7.01 -2.32
C THR A 24 -4.50 -6.47 -2.14
N LEU A 25 -5.38 -6.64 -3.13
CA LEU A 25 -6.77 -6.15 -3.05
C LEU A 25 -7.56 -6.81 -1.93
N LYS A 26 -7.24 -8.04 -1.55
CA LYS A 26 -7.91 -8.71 -0.43
C LYS A 26 -7.61 -8.07 0.92
N THR A 27 -6.57 -7.26 1.02
CA THR A 27 -6.26 -6.50 2.24
C THR A 27 -7.12 -5.25 2.40
N LEU A 28 -7.87 -4.90 1.35
CA LEU A 28 -8.68 -3.70 1.29
C LEU A 28 -10.16 -4.05 1.37
N ASP A 29 -10.91 -3.27 2.13
CA ASP A 29 -12.37 -3.34 2.13
C ASP A 29 -12.87 -2.78 0.80
N LYS A 30 -13.98 -3.33 0.27
CA LYS A 30 -14.52 -2.88 -1.02
C LYS A 30 -15.03 -1.45 -0.98
N GLU A 31 -15.30 -0.92 0.21
CA GLU A 31 -15.73 0.45 0.39
C GLU A 31 -14.59 1.32 0.91
N VAL A 32 -13.35 0.87 0.77
CA VAL A 32 -12.18 1.60 1.21
C VAL A 32 -12.14 3.01 0.61
N LYS A 33 -11.83 3.99 1.45
CA LYS A 33 -11.54 5.33 0.99
C LYS A 33 -10.06 5.38 0.65
N TYR A 34 -9.73 5.32 -0.64
CA TYR A 34 -8.38 5.09 -1.13
C TYR A 34 -7.82 6.34 -1.81
N TYR A 35 -6.79 6.93 -1.21
CA TYR A 35 -6.07 8.07 -1.77
C TYR A 35 -4.74 7.58 -2.34
N GLU A 36 -4.59 7.65 -3.64
CA GLU A 36 -3.33 7.30 -4.33
C GLU A 36 -2.21 8.27 -3.95
N ASN A 37 -2.56 9.53 -3.71
CA ASN A 37 -1.65 10.58 -3.26
C ASN A 37 -2.42 11.60 -2.42
N PRO A 38 -1.72 12.49 -1.68
CA PRO A 38 -2.39 13.41 -0.76
C PRO A 38 -3.11 14.59 -1.43
N ILE A 39 -2.87 14.82 -2.71
CA ILE A 39 -3.37 16.00 -3.42
C ILE A 39 -4.71 15.71 -4.10
N ASP A 40 -4.82 14.53 -4.71
CA ASP A 40 -5.99 14.18 -5.50
C ASP A 40 -7.15 13.68 -4.64
N GLU A 41 -8.35 13.74 -5.20
CA GLU A 41 -9.52 13.12 -4.60
C GLU A 41 -9.31 11.61 -4.47
N PRO A 42 -9.98 10.95 -3.52
CA PRO A 42 -9.89 9.50 -3.41
C PRO A 42 -10.50 8.83 -4.65
N CYS A 43 -10.11 7.60 -4.88
CA CYS A 43 -10.73 6.77 -5.93
C CYS A 43 -12.25 6.74 -5.71
N LYS A 44 -13.02 6.91 -6.76
CA LYS A 44 -14.48 6.98 -6.67
C LYS A 44 -15.12 5.62 -6.48
N THR A 45 -14.49 4.57 -7.02
CA THR A 45 -15.02 3.21 -6.97
C THR A 45 -13.89 2.23 -6.65
N PHE A 46 -14.28 1.05 -6.18
CA PHE A 46 -13.29 -0.02 -5.97
C PHE A 46 -12.65 -0.46 -7.30
N GLU A 47 -13.39 -0.35 -8.40
CA GLU A 47 -12.86 -0.66 -9.73
C GLU A 47 -11.68 0.23 -10.10
N ASP A 48 -11.67 1.47 -9.64
CA ASP A 48 -10.53 2.37 -9.84
C ASP A 48 -9.30 1.86 -9.10
N VAL A 49 -9.49 1.33 -7.88
CA VAL A 49 -8.41 0.75 -7.10
C VAL A 49 -7.88 -0.52 -7.77
N VAL A 50 -8.76 -1.35 -8.29
CA VAL A 50 -8.39 -2.55 -9.05
C VAL A 50 -7.52 -2.15 -10.26
N GLY A 51 -7.91 -1.09 -10.97
CA GLY A 51 -7.14 -0.59 -12.11
C GLY A 51 -5.72 -0.16 -11.76
N LEU A 52 -5.54 0.45 -10.59
CA LEU A 52 -4.20 0.85 -10.13
C LEU A 52 -3.31 -0.36 -9.86
N TRP A 53 -3.84 -1.37 -9.18
CA TRP A 53 -3.04 -2.52 -8.75
C TRP A 53 -2.83 -3.57 -9.84
N SER A 54 -3.80 -3.74 -10.74
CA SER A 54 -3.72 -4.78 -11.76
C SER A 54 -2.56 -4.63 -12.74
N VAL A 55 -1.98 -3.42 -12.85
CA VAL A 55 -0.86 -3.14 -13.76
C VAL A 55 0.52 -3.15 -13.07
N VAL A 56 0.55 -3.31 -11.75
CA VAL A 56 1.82 -3.22 -11.01
C VAL A 56 2.83 -4.26 -11.49
N GLY A 57 2.39 -5.49 -11.72
CA GLY A 57 3.27 -6.57 -12.20
C GLY A 57 3.85 -6.31 -13.59
N ASP A 58 3.20 -5.47 -14.38
CA ASP A 58 3.69 -5.09 -15.72
C ASP A 58 4.74 -3.99 -15.65
N ASN A 59 4.71 -3.19 -14.58
CA ASN A 59 5.52 -1.98 -14.47
C ASN A 59 6.72 -2.11 -13.53
N GLN A 60 6.73 -3.12 -12.67
CA GLN A 60 7.70 -3.24 -11.58
C GLN A 60 8.18 -4.68 -11.42
N LYS A 61 9.40 -4.85 -10.89
CA LYS A 61 9.94 -6.15 -10.52
C LYS A 61 11.05 -5.99 -9.47
N ASP A 62 11.53 -7.11 -8.93
CA ASP A 62 12.65 -7.16 -7.99
C ASP A 62 12.45 -6.20 -6.81
N ILE A 63 11.33 -6.39 -6.11
CA ILE A 63 10.91 -5.52 -5.02
C ILE A 63 11.43 -6.02 -3.69
N ASP A 64 12.04 -5.13 -2.92
CA ASP A 64 12.37 -5.33 -1.51
C ASP A 64 11.76 -4.20 -0.70
N TYR A 65 11.38 -4.49 0.53
CA TYR A 65 10.75 -3.50 1.39
C TYR A 65 11.12 -3.69 2.85
N LYS A 66 10.88 -2.61 3.61
CA LYS A 66 10.84 -2.66 5.07
C LYS A 66 9.83 -1.61 5.53
N PHE A 67 9.34 -1.77 6.74
CA PHE A 67 8.42 -0.79 7.31
C PHE A 67 8.57 -0.69 8.82
N GLU A 68 8.06 0.40 9.36
CA GLU A 68 8.02 0.68 10.78
C GLU A 68 6.69 1.34 11.10
N ILE A 69 6.00 0.85 12.13
CA ILE A 69 4.81 1.52 12.61
C ILE A 69 5.25 2.68 13.50
N VAL A 70 4.95 3.90 13.07
CA VAL A 70 5.38 5.12 13.73
C VAL A 70 4.47 5.49 14.89
N SER A 71 3.16 5.35 14.69
CA SER A 71 2.16 5.72 15.68
C SER A 71 0.84 5.03 15.35
N TYR A 72 0.04 4.75 16.37
CA TYR A 72 -1.26 4.13 16.16
C TYR A 72 -2.20 4.40 17.32
N ASN A 73 -3.50 4.31 17.01
CA ASN A 73 -4.58 4.26 18.00
C ASN A 73 -5.66 3.32 17.47
N GLU A 74 -6.84 3.35 18.07
CA GLU A 74 -7.93 2.46 17.66
C GLU A 74 -8.39 2.68 16.23
N ASN A 75 -8.27 3.91 15.73
CA ASN A 75 -8.87 4.31 14.46
C ASN A 75 -7.87 4.53 13.34
N THR A 76 -6.59 4.74 13.65
CA THR A 76 -5.61 5.17 12.65
C THR A 76 -4.23 4.63 12.97
N CYS A 77 -3.49 4.29 11.94
CA CYS A 77 -2.09 3.89 12.04
C CYS A 77 -1.26 4.66 11.03
N ILE A 78 -0.10 5.13 11.46
CA ILE A 78 0.89 5.80 10.60
C ILE A 78 2.07 4.86 10.44
N ILE A 79 2.41 4.56 9.20
CA ILE A 79 3.43 3.58 8.85
C ILE A 79 4.46 4.26 7.94
N ASN A 80 5.74 4.21 8.33
CA ASN A 80 6.81 4.58 7.42
C ASN A 80 7.26 3.32 6.68
N TRP A 81 7.24 3.36 5.37
CA TRP A 81 7.66 2.24 4.55
C TRP A 81 8.73 2.66 3.57
N GLN A 82 9.62 1.74 3.25
CA GLN A 82 10.70 1.94 2.31
C GLN A 82 10.73 0.79 1.34
N MET A 83 11.04 1.09 0.09
CA MET A 83 11.02 0.09 -0.96
C MET A 83 12.12 0.37 -1.97
N THR A 84 12.69 -0.70 -2.48
CA THR A 84 13.49 -0.63 -3.71
C THR A 84 12.81 -1.51 -4.74
N ARG A 85 12.80 -1.04 -5.99
CA ARG A 85 12.18 -1.78 -7.09
C ARG A 85 12.87 -1.44 -8.39
N THR A 86 12.73 -2.32 -9.38
CA THR A 86 13.21 -2.06 -10.74
C THR A 86 11.99 -1.74 -11.62
N MET A 87 12.05 -0.62 -12.34
CA MET A 87 11.01 -0.25 -13.29
C MET A 87 11.26 -1.01 -14.59
N THR A 88 10.25 -1.76 -15.05
CA THR A 88 10.42 -2.64 -16.23
C THR A 88 10.61 -1.85 -17.52
N ALA A 89 10.03 -0.65 -17.62
CA ALA A 89 10.09 0.16 -18.82
C ALA A 89 11.51 0.57 -19.22
N ASN A 90 12.37 0.84 -18.25
CA ASN A 90 13.73 1.36 -18.51
C ASN A 90 14.81 0.62 -17.72
N ASN A 91 14.43 -0.40 -16.96
CA ASN A 91 15.33 -1.21 -16.14
C ASN A 91 16.11 -0.38 -15.10
N ILE A 92 15.52 0.72 -14.64
CA ILE A 92 16.13 1.60 -13.62
C ILE A 92 15.70 1.15 -12.23
N ARG A 93 16.68 1.06 -11.32
CA ARG A 93 16.41 0.78 -9.90
C ARG A 93 15.93 2.05 -9.21
N GLN A 94 14.81 1.98 -8.52
CA GLN A 94 14.19 3.10 -7.84
C GLN A 94 14.14 2.85 -6.34
N GLU A 95 14.43 3.89 -5.56
CA GLU A 95 14.25 3.88 -4.11
C GLU A 95 13.04 4.73 -3.76
N ILE A 96 12.23 4.23 -2.82
CA ILE A 96 11.04 4.94 -2.34
C ILE A 96 11.08 5.00 -0.82
N ASP A 97 10.70 6.15 -0.28
CA ASP A 97 10.40 6.31 1.15
C ASP A 97 9.05 6.97 1.26
N GLY A 98 8.17 6.41 2.07
CA GLY A 98 6.81 6.90 2.14
C GLY A 98 6.15 6.71 3.49
N ILE A 99 4.95 7.26 3.58
CA ILE A 99 4.06 7.15 4.73
C ILE A 99 2.73 6.63 4.25
N PHE A 100 2.18 5.65 4.96
CA PHE A 100 0.78 5.26 4.87
C PHE A 100 0.06 5.77 6.10
N GLN A 101 -1.13 6.32 5.89
CA GLN A 101 -2.11 6.54 6.95
C GLN A 101 -3.26 5.58 6.66
N VAL A 102 -3.53 4.66 7.60
CA VAL A 102 -4.52 3.61 7.37
C VAL A 102 -5.44 3.45 8.57
N SER A 103 -6.66 2.99 8.27
CA SER A 103 -7.59 2.45 9.26
C SER A 103 -7.87 1.01 8.87
N VAL A 104 -7.83 0.10 9.83
CA VAL A 104 -8.06 -1.33 9.60
C VAL A 104 -9.19 -1.78 10.52
N ASN A 105 -10.19 -2.45 9.94
CA ASN A 105 -11.36 -2.92 10.70
C ASN A 105 -11.06 -4.23 11.43
N ASP A 106 -12.04 -4.74 12.17
CA ASP A 106 -11.89 -5.95 12.96
C ASP A 106 -11.72 -7.22 12.12
N GLU A 107 -12.06 -7.14 10.83
CA GLU A 107 -11.83 -8.23 9.88
C GLU A 107 -10.43 -8.19 9.27
N GLY A 108 -9.60 -7.23 9.69
CA GLY A 108 -8.24 -7.08 9.19
C GLY A 108 -8.14 -6.43 7.82
N LYS A 109 -9.21 -5.75 7.36
CA LYS A 109 -9.24 -5.08 6.07
C LYS A 109 -9.12 -3.57 6.23
N CYS A 110 -8.39 -2.94 5.32
CA CYS A 110 -8.19 -1.50 5.33
C CYS A 110 -9.43 -0.77 4.82
N THR A 111 -9.94 0.16 5.62
CA THR A 111 -11.12 0.97 5.28
C THR A 111 -10.77 2.39 4.89
N TYR A 112 -9.57 2.84 5.21
CA TYR A 112 -9.05 4.15 4.83
C TYR A 112 -7.57 3.99 4.50
N PHE A 113 -7.16 4.48 3.35
CA PHE A 113 -5.78 4.40 2.88
C PHE A 113 -5.38 5.72 2.24
N LYS A 114 -4.29 6.29 2.71
CA LYS A 114 -3.72 7.49 2.12
C LYS A 114 -2.21 7.38 2.15
N GLN A 115 -1.56 7.74 1.06
CA GLN A 115 -0.11 7.63 1.01
C GLN A 115 0.57 8.92 0.57
N TRP A 116 1.76 9.10 1.10
CA TRP A 116 2.73 10.10 0.69
C TRP A 116 3.99 9.35 0.32
N ARG A 117 4.66 9.75 -0.74
CA ARG A 117 5.91 9.09 -1.09
C ARG A 117 6.85 10.01 -1.84
N PHE A 118 8.13 9.75 -1.66
CA PHE A 118 9.22 10.36 -2.40
C PHE A 118 10.00 9.23 -3.06
N ALA A 119 10.30 9.38 -4.36
CA ALA A 119 11.01 8.36 -5.12
C ALA A 119 12.22 8.96 -5.83
N ARG A 120 13.29 8.19 -5.90
CA ARG A 120 14.49 8.59 -6.63
C ARG A 120 15.20 7.42 -7.28
#